data_a9d03a3233005a4cd6e2ae745714dd98
#
_entry.id   a9d03a3233005a4cd6e2ae745714dd98
#
_cell.length_a   1.000
_cell.length_b   1.000
_cell.length_c   1.000
_cell.angle_alpha   90.00
_cell.angle_beta   90.00
_cell.angle_gamma   90.00
#
_symmetry.space_group_name_H-M   'P 1'
#
loop_
_entity.id
_entity.type
_entity.pdbx_description
1 polymer ?
#
loop_
_entity_poly.entity_id
_entity_poly.type
_entity_poly.pdbx_seq_one_letter_code
_entity_poly.pdbx_strand_id
1 'polypeptide(L)'
;MDQHFKMERAREEITRLNIEIPRLTTYIRDEEAFLLQREQSLLESDPPLSRQLRLRRLKLIRSNDLHIRRLETLATLPGFCGTIAPGTALDNAAVQQADSYSRPTPPENLGVEEDEEDGDEVDQEKADATDVLCLVIEGSS
;
A
#
# COMPACT_ATOMS: atom_id res chain seq x y z
N MET A 1 15.20 -31.99 -5.39
CA MET A 1 13.97 -31.54 -6.10
C MET A 1 13.24 -30.38 -5.42
N ASP A 2 13.19 -30.29 -4.10
CA ASP A 2 12.42 -29.24 -3.38
C ASP A 2 12.86 -27.80 -3.63
N GLN A 3 14.15 -27.55 -3.87
CA GLN A 3 14.66 -26.19 -4.09
C GLN A 3 14.15 -25.58 -5.40
N HIS A 4 14.03 -26.36 -6.46
CA HIS A 4 13.51 -25.90 -7.74
C HIS A 4 12.05 -25.42 -7.59
N PHE A 5 11.21 -26.20 -6.94
CA PHE A 5 9.82 -25.82 -6.69
C PHE A 5 9.68 -24.58 -5.81
N LYS A 6 10.56 -24.41 -4.82
CA LYS A 6 10.59 -23.20 -3.99
C LYS A 6 10.95 -21.95 -4.80
N MET A 7 11.92 -22.09 -5.73
CA MET A 7 12.30 -21.00 -6.62
C MET A 7 11.18 -20.62 -7.59
N GLU A 8 10.51 -21.60 -8.19
CA GLU A 8 9.36 -21.35 -9.07
C GLU A 8 8.23 -20.61 -8.34
N ARG A 9 7.85 -21.10 -7.15
CA ARG A 9 6.86 -20.42 -6.30
C ARG A 9 7.25 -19.00 -5.93
N ALA A 10 8.52 -18.77 -5.58
CA ALA A 10 9.00 -17.44 -5.26
C ALA A 10 8.87 -16.48 -6.46
N ARG A 11 9.18 -16.94 -7.67
CA ARG A 11 9.00 -16.15 -8.91
C ARG A 11 7.54 -15.83 -9.19
N GLU A 12 6.66 -16.81 -9.05
CA GLU A 12 5.22 -16.62 -9.22
C GLU A 12 4.70 -15.58 -8.21
N GLU A 13 5.11 -15.68 -6.96
CA GLU A 13 4.69 -14.75 -5.92
C GLU A 13 5.21 -13.32 -6.16
N ILE A 14 6.47 -13.15 -6.59
CA ILE A 14 7.02 -11.85 -6.97
C ILE A 14 6.20 -11.24 -8.13
N THR A 15 5.89 -12.03 -9.14
CA THR A 15 5.07 -11.57 -10.27
C THR A 15 3.69 -11.14 -9.83
N ARG A 16 3.08 -11.88 -8.93
CA ARG A 16 1.77 -11.57 -8.34
C ARG A 16 1.84 -10.26 -7.53
N LEU A 17 2.82 -10.12 -6.65
CA LEU A 17 3.00 -8.92 -5.82
C LEU A 17 3.24 -7.67 -6.66
N ASN A 18 4.00 -7.77 -7.75
CA ASN A 18 4.22 -6.66 -8.67
C ASN A 18 2.92 -6.14 -9.33
N ILE A 19 1.86 -6.95 -9.36
CA ILE A 19 0.53 -6.55 -9.82
C ILE A 19 -0.31 -6.03 -8.65
N GLU A 20 -0.24 -6.68 -7.50
CA GLU A 20 -1.10 -6.35 -6.35
C GLU A 20 -0.69 -5.05 -5.66
N ILE A 21 0.60 -4.74 -5.57
CA ILE A 21 1.10 -3.50 -4.95
C ILE A 21 0.52 -2.25 -5.64
N PRO A 22 0.61 -2.06 -6.97
CA PRO A 22 -0.02 -0.93 -7.64
C PRO A 22 -1.55 -0.90 -7.50
N ARG A 23 -2.20 -2.06 -7.43
CA ARG A 23 -3.64 -2.13 -7.19
C ARG A 23 -4.00 -1.64 -5.79
N LEU A 24 -3.24 -2.04 -4.78
CA LEU A 24 -3.44 -1.60 -3.40
C LEU A 24 -3.25 -0.08 -3.27
N THR A 25 -2.17 0.46 -3.84
CA THR A 25 -1.93 1.91 -3.80
C THR A 25 -3.00 2.71 -4.56
N THR A 26 -3.49 2.17 -5.67
CA THR A 26 -4.62 2.75 -6.40
C THR A 26 -5.89 2.75 -5.54
N TYR A 27 -6.21 1.61 -4.93
CA TYR A 27 -7.39 1.48 -4.06
C TYR A 27 -7.34 2.45 -2.88
N ILE A 28 -6.21 2.56 -2.19
CA ILE A 28 -6.02 3.50 -1.07
C ILE A 28 -6.30 4.94 -1.52
N ARG A 29 -5.72 5.37 -2.64
CA ARG A 29 -5.92 6.71 -3.19
C ARG A 29 -7.39 6.97 -3.54
N ASP A 30 -8.01 6.06 -4.24
CA ASP A 30 -9.37 6.21 -4.75
C ASP A 30 -10.41 6.17 -3.61
N GLU A 31 -10.21 5.32 -2.61
CA GLU A 31 -11.04 5.28 -1.40
C GLU A 31 -10.96 6.58 -0.60
N GLU A 32 -9.76 7.12 -0.40
CA GLU A 32 -9.57 8.38 0.32
C GLU A 32 -10.24 9.55 -0.42
N ALA A 33 -10.08 9.62 -1.74
CA ALA A 33 -10.71 10.63 -2.59
C ALA A 33 -12.25 10.51 -2.56
N PHE A 34 -12.78 9.30 -2.67
CA PHE A 34 -14.23 9.04 -2.59
C PHE A 34 -14.80 9.47 -1.25
N LEU A 35 -14.16 9.11 -0.13
CA LEU A 35 -14.63 9.50 1.19
C LEU A 35 -14.60 11.01 1.41
N LEU A 36 -13.57 11.70 0.90
CA LEU A 36 -13.49 13.15 0.95
C LEU A 36 -14.65 13.80 0.17
N GLN A 37 -14.90 13.34 -1.04
CA GLN A 37 -16.00 13.83 -1.87
C GLN A 37 -17.36 13.63 -1.16
N ARG A 38 -17.58 12.45 -0.56
CA ARG A 38 -18.81 12.17 0.18
C ARG A 38 -18.95 13.02 1.43
N GLU A 39 -17.87 13.22 2.18
CA GLU A 39 -17.83 14.15 3.31
C GLU A 39 -18.30 15.55 2.89
N GLN A 40 -17.73 16.06 1.80
CA GLN A 40 -18.05 17.39 1.28
C GLN A 40 -19.51 17.49 0.80
N SER A 41 -20.01 16.49 0.08
CA SER A 41 -21.39 16.48 -0.45
C SER A 41 -22.45 16.46 0.65
N LEU A 42 -22.13 15.94 1.84
CA LEU A 42 -23.04 15.86 2.97
C LEU A 42 -22.91 17.03 3.96
N LEU A 43 -21.98 17.94 3.75
CA LEU A 43 -21.66 19.00 4.70
C LEU A 43 -22.87 19.90 4.98
N GLU A 44 -23.71 20.17 3.97
CA GLU A 44 -24.90 21.01 4.09
C GLU A 44 -26.18 20.20 4.36
N SER A 45 -26.29 19.00 3.77
CA SER A 45 -27.51 18.18 3.85
C SER A 45 -27.60 17.35 5.13
N ASP A 46 -26.49 16.81 5.60
CA ASP A 46 -26.41 15.96 6.80
C ASP A 46 -25.07 16.18 7.53
N PRO A 47 -24.93 17.28 8.30
CA PRO A 47 -23.69 17.58 9.00
C PRO A 47 -23.23 16.50 10.00
N PRO A 48 -24.12 15.81 10.74
CA PRO A 48 -23.74 14.72 11.63
C PRO A 48 -23.08 13.57 10.88
N LEU A 49 -23.65 13.16 9.74
CA LEU A 49 -23.12 12.08 8.90
C LEU A 49 -21.79 12.48 8.23
N SER A 50 -21.69 13.72 7.76
CA SER A 50 -20.44 14.28 7.21
C SER A 50 -19.32 14.20 8.25
N ARG A 51 -19.60 14.57 9.52
CA ARG A 51 -18.63 14.47 10.61
C ARG A 51 -18.19 13.02 10.87
N GLN A 52 -19.10 12.07 10.82
CA GLN A 52 -18.76 10.65 10.99
C GLN A 52 -17.89 10.13 9.85
N LEU A 53 -18.20 10.48 8.61
CA LEU A 53 -17.37 10.15 7.45
C LEU A 53 -15.96 10.73 7.58
N ARG A 54 -15.84 11.98 8.04
CA ARG A 54 -14.56 12.62 8.31
C ARG A 54 -13.73 11.83 9.33
N LEU A 55 -14.32 11.44 10.46
CA LEU A 55 -13.62 10.66 11.48
C LEU A 55 -13.17 9.31 10.93
N ARG A 56 -14.02 8.62 10.17
CA ARG A 56 -13.66 7.36 9.50
C ARG A 56 -12.51 7.56 8.51
N ARG A 57 -12.58 8.60 7.67
CA ARG A 57 -11.53 8.90 6.70
C ARG A 57 -10.18 9.18 7.38
N LEU A 58 -10.18 9.98 8.45
CA LEU A 58 -8.94 10.28 9.21
C LEU A 58 -8.33 9.01 9.82
N LYS A 59 -9.16 8.10 10.34
CA LYS A 59 -8.69 6.80 10.85
C LYS A 59 -8.07 5.93 9.73
N LEU A 60 -8.72 5.88 8.57
CA LEU A 60 -8.21 5.15 7.40
C LEU A 60 -6.90 5.74 6.88
N ILE A 61 -6.80 7.06 6.76
CA ILE A 61 -5.56 7.74 6.35
C ILE A 61 -4.39 7.32 7.24
N ARG A 62 -4.58 7.29 8.56
CA ARG A 62 -3.53 6.87 9.50
C ARG A 62 -3.08 5.43 9.27
N SER A 63 -4.02 4.49 9.08
CA SER A 63 -3.72 3.10 8.79
C SER A 63 -3.04 2.95 7.42
N ASN A 64 -3.59 3.61 6.41
CA ASN A 64 -3.06 3.58 5.05
C ASN A 64 -1.66 4.17 4.96
N ASP A 65 -1.36 5.20 5.75
CA ASP A 65 -0.03 5.81 5.82
C ASP A 65 1.04 4.82 6.27
N LEU A 66 0.74 3.99 7.27
CA LEU A 66 1.64 2.91 7.68
C LEU A 66 1.91 1.93 6.54
N HIS A 67 0.87 1.52 5.80
CA HIS A 67 1.03 0.62 4.66
C HIS A 67 1.87 1.25 3.55
N ILE A 68 1.63 2.50 3.21
CA ILE A 68 2.41 3.22 2.20
C ILE A 68 3.89 3.33 2.61
N ARG A 69 4.19 3.72 3.86
CA ARG A 69 5.57 3.77 4.35
C ARG A 69 6.29 2.42 4.30
N ARG A 70 5.58 1.33 4.61
CA ARG A 70 6.12 -0.03 4.47
C ARG A 70 6.42 -0.37 3.00
N LEU A 71 5.55 0.00 2.08
CA LEU A 71 5.77 -0.18 0.65
C LEU A 71 6.93 0.69 0.12
N GLU A 72 7.05 1.91 0.59
CA GLU A 72 8.19 2.79 0.29
C GLU A 72 9.50 2.19 0.78
N THR A 73 9.52 1.63 2.00
CA THR A 73 10.68 0.91 2.52
C THR A 73 11.00 -0.32 1.68
N LEU A 74 9.98 -1.11 1.30
CA LEU A 74 10.15 -2.25 0.41
C LEU A 74 10.79 -1.84 -0.93
N ALA A 75 10.36 -0.72 -1.49
CA ALA A 75 10.88 -0.22 -2.77
C ALA A 75 12.36 0.19 -2.72
N THR A 76 12.91 0.44 -1.53
CA THR A 76 14.35 0.73 -1.34
C THR A 76 15.21 -0.52 -1.22
N LEU A 77 14.60 -1.70 -1.06
CA LEU A 77 15.35 -2.93 -0.89
C LEU A 77 16.00 -3.38 -2.20
N PRO A 78 17.23 -3.91 -2.15
CA PRO A 78 17.85 -4.50 -3.32
C PRO A 78 17.03 -5.70 -3.81
N GLY A 79 16.80 -5.78 -5.12
CA GLY A 79 16.00 -6.84 -5.73
C GLY A 79 14.51 -6.51 -5.92
N PHE A 80 14.02 -5.35 -5.44
CA PHE A 80 12.68 -4.90 -5.79
C PHE A 80 12.63 -4.48 -7.26
N CYS A 81 11.80 -5.16 -8.05
CA CYS A 81 11.65 -4.91 -9.49
C CYS A 81 10.26 -4.38 -9.88
N GLY A 82 9.40 -4.12 -8.90
CA GLY A 82 8.04 -3.62 -9.09
C GLY A 82 7.94 -2.09 -9.07
N THR A 83 6.71 -1.60 -9.01
CA THR A 83 6.39 -0.20 -8.78
C THR A 83 5.37 -0.05 -7.66
N ILE A 84 5.54 0.99 -6.84
CA ILE A 84 4.55 1.38 -5.83
C ILE A 84 3.63 2.50 -6.32
N ALA A 85 3.87 3.02 -7.53
CA ALA A 85 3.03 4.06 -8.10
C ALA A 85 1.60 3.54 -8.31
N PRO A 86 0.57 4.32 -7.94
CA PRO A 86 -0.80 3.95 -8.21
C PRO A 86 -1.05 3.89 -9.73
N GLY A 87 -1.84 2.88 -10.13
CA GLY A 87 -2.31 2.75 -11.51
C GLY A 87 -3.56 3.59 -11.78
N THR A 88 -4.23 3.28 -12.88
CA THR A 88 -5.52 3.88 -13.25
C THR A 88 -6.66 2.93 -12.87
N ALA A 89 -7.68 3.43 -12.18
CA ALA A 89 -8.88 2.65 -11.89
C ALA A 89 -9.68 2.41 -13.19
N LEU A 90 -10.38 1.27 -13.26
CA LEU A 90 -11.19 0.92 -14.43
C LEU A 90 -12.47 1.79 -14.56
N ASP A 91 -12.96 2.34 -13.44
CA ASP A 91 -14.12 3.23 -13.42
C ASP A 91 -13.71 4.70 -13.64
N ASN A 92 -13.92 5.18 -14.87
CA ASN A 92 -13.53 6.52 -15.30
C ASN A 92 -14.18 7.69 -14.51
N ALA A 93 -15.30 7.48 -13.82
CA ALA A 93 -15.98 8.51 -13.03
C ALA A 93 -15.24 8.86 -11.72
N ALA A 94 -14.54 7.91 -11.10
CA ALA A 94 -13.76 8.14 -9.88
C ALA A 94 -12.35 8.68 -10.19
N VAL A 95 -11.82 8.37 -11.38
CA VAL A 95 -10.43 8.65 -11.76
C VAL A 95 -10.15 10.15 -11.90
N GLN A 96 -11.06 10.92 -12.51
CA GLN A 96 -10.85 12.36 -12.73
C GLN A 96 -10.77 13.16 -11.43
N GLN A 97 -11.33 12.63 -10.33
CA GLN A 97 -11.28 13.26 -9.01
C GLN A 97 -10.10 12.75 -8.16
N ALA A 98 -9.68 11.51 -8.36
CA ALA A 98 -8.55 10.94 -7.67
C ALA A 98 -7.19 11.53 -8.11
N ASP A 99 -7.06 11.90 -9.38
CA ASP A 99 -5.83 12.50 -9.91
C ASP A 99 -5.57 13.92 -9.34
N SER A 100 -6.63 14.60 -8.88
CA SER A 100 -6.52 15.90 -8.20
C SER A 100 -6.36 15.78 -6.67
N TYR A 101 -6.45 14.57 -6.12
CA TYR A 101 -6.36 14.32 -4.68
C TYR A 101 -4.90 14.36 -4.20
N SER A 102 -4.56 15.42 -3.47
CA SER A 102 -3.31 15.48 -2.71
C SER A 102 -3.55 14.91 -1.33
N ARG A 103 -2.89 13.80 -1.02
CA ARG A 103 -3.01 13.15 0.28
C ARG A 103 -2.59 14.09 1.41
N PRO A 104 -3.46 14.34 2.42
CA PRO A 104 -3.08 15.14 3.57
C PRO A 104 -2.01 14.43 4.39
N THR A 105 -1.01 15.17 4.84
CA THR A 105 -0.04 14.68 5.82
C THR A 105 -0.78 14.40 7.14
N PRO A 106 -0.61 13.21 7.76
CA PRO A 106 -1.21 12.93 9.05
C PRO A 106 -0.73 13.97 10.09
N PRO A 107 -1.62 14.46 10.97
CA PRO A 107 -1.20 15.36 12.05
C PRO A 107 -0.20 14.63 12.96
N GLU A 108 0.96 15.25 13.19
CA GLU A 108 2.09 14.67 13.94
C GLU A 108 1.78 14.37 15.40
N ASN A 109 0.61 14.78 15.92
CA ASN A 109 0.36 14.78 17.36
C ASN A 109 -1.03 14.24 17.74
N LEU A 110 -1.30 12.97 17.43
CA LEU A 110 -2.30 12.20 18.16
C LEU A 110 -1.55 11.05 18.81
N GLY A 111 -1.47 11.10 20.15
CA GLY A 111 -0.77 10.14 20.98
C GLY A 111 -0.92 8.72 20.47
N VAL A 112 0.19 8.14 20.11
CA VAL A 112 0.30 6.74 19.74
C VAL A 112 0.13 5.98 21.04
N GLU A 113 -1.03 5.39 21.28
CA GLU A 113 -1.06 4.18 22.07
C GLU A 113 -0.37 3.15 21.19
N GLU A 114 0.87 2.85 21.52
CA GLU A 114 1.61 1.74 20.97
C GLU A 114 0.89 0.48 21.43
N ASP A 115 -0.02 -0.04 20.59
CA ASP A 115 -0.40 -1.43 20.68
C ASP A 115 0.91 -2.20 20.43
N GLU A 116 1.48 -2.73 21.51
CA GLU A 116 2.57 -3.68 21.49
C GLU A 116 2.05 -4.93 20.74
N GLU A 117 2.14 -4.92 19.39
CA GLU A 117 2.05 -6.15 18.63
C GLU A 117 3.26 -6.98 19.00
N ASP A 118 2.96 -8.13 19.60
CA ASP A 118 3.86 -9.19 19.97
C ASP A 118 4.93 -9.38 18.88
N GLY A 119 6.19 -9.19 19.31
CA GLY A 119 7.34 -9.39 18.44
C GLY A 119 7.47 -10.85 18.03
N ASP A 120 7.04 -11.17 16.82
CA ASP A 120 7.48 -12.37 16.14
C ASP A 120 9.00 -12.23 15.91
N GLU A 121 9.76 -13.05 16.64
CA GLU A 121 11.18 -13.27 16.42
C GLU A 121 11.36 -13.77 14.98
N VAL A 122 11.70 -12.85 14.09
CA VAL A 122 12.06 -13.20 12.71
C VAL A 122 13.49 -13.70 12.73
N ASP A 123 13.61 -15.03 12.66
CA ASP A 123 14.87 -15.74 12.53
C ASP A 123 15.80 -15.11 11.48
N GLN A 124 17.02 -14.90 11.88
CA GLN A 124 18.13 -14.20 11.21
C GLN A 124 18.70 -14.96 9.99
N GLU A 125 17.98 -15.94 9.44
CA GLU A 125 18.46 -16.80 8.33
C GLU A 125 18.17 -16.26 6.91
N LYS A 126 17.72 -15.01 6.77
CA LYS A 126 17.31 -14.46 5.45
C LYS A 126 18.36 -13.67 4.66
N ALA A 127 19.59 -13.59 5.12
CA ALA A 127 20.63 -12.78 4.44
C ALA A 127 21.13 -13.39 3.11
N ASP A 128 21.08 -14.71 2.95
CA ASP A 128 21.68 -15.39 1.78
C ASP A 128 20.74 -15.59 0.58
N ALA A 129 19.42 -15.35 0.75
CA ALA A 129 18.47 -15.63 -0.33
C ALA A 129 18.33 -14.49 -1.37
N THR A 130 18.77 -13.28 -1.03
CA THR A 130 18.61 -12.10 -1.89
C THR A 130 19.66 -12.02 -3.00
N ASP A 131 20.85 -12.55 -2.79
CA ASP A 131 21.94 -12.51 -3.78
C ASP A 131 21.69 -13.47 -4.97
N VAL A 132 20.96 -14.56 -4.73
CA VAL A 132 20.65 -15.56 -5.75
C VAL A 132 19.52 -15.09 -6.69
N LEU A 133 18.64 -14.21 -6.24
CA LEU A 133 17.48 -13.75 -7.04
C LEU A 133 17.86 -12.75 -8.13
N CYS A 134 18.85 -11.90 -7.92
CA CYS A 134 19.33 -10.95 -8.91
C CYS A 134 20.03 -11.63 -10.10
N LEU A 135 20.79 -12.71 -9.85
CA LEU A 135 21.52 -13.44 -10.89
C LEU A 135 20.62 -14.24 -11.85
N VAL A 136 19.41 -14.58 -11.41
CA VAL A 136 18.50 -15.41 -12.22
C VAL A 136 17.66 -14.56 -13.19
N ILE A 137 17.46 -13.28 -12.91
CA ILE A 137 16.67 -12.39 -13.79
C ILE A 137 17.48 -11.90 -14.99
N GLU A 138 18.81 -11.75 -14.85
CA GLU A 138 19.70 -11.30 -15.92
C GLU A 138 20.06 -12.39 -16.96
N GLY A 139 19.81 -13.66 -16.64
CA GLY A 139 20.19 -14.81 -17.48
C GLY A 139 19.14 -15.28 -18.50
N SER A 140 17.98 -14.57 -18.63
CA SER A 140 16.89 -14.94 -19.55
C SER A 140 16.63 -13.87 -20.59
N SER A 141 17.65 -13.53 -21.37
CA SER A 141 17.51 -12.78 -22.64
C SER A 141 18.11 -13.58 -23.77
#